data_3b6038445f26bc9318b5825b00794737
#
_entry.id   3b6038445f26bc9318b5825b00794737
#
_cell.length_a   1.000
_cell.length_b   1.000
_cell.length_c   1.000
_cell.angle_alpha   90.00
_cell.angle_beta   90.00
_cell.angle_gamma   90.00
#
_symmetry.space_group_name_H-M   'P 1'
#
loop_
_entity.id
_entity.type
_entity.pdbx_description
1 polymer ?
#
loop_
_entity_poly.entity_id
_entity_poly.type
_entity_poly.pdbx_seq_one_letter_code
_entity_poly.pdbx_strand_id
1 'polypeptide(L)'
;MYQKSLYDITEVCKMLGTTSRTLRFYEEKGIIESTTLGLSPRRQYTEEQLSNIKNVLILRTLGVSVNSILKLQANKLNLRDIILSKRAEIYASIETRMREIHLLNEALTILDSGKTIFNDDWHHLPEPNAEECEIARTCTVAIVSGDDDFLYRHLSARLAQYMPENVYSVVRKDMLALLGNYVSVDAILADDNYPNRIYVFVLYENLGLKITFVFHNREIDGLWLGYYETEK
;
A
#
# COMPACT_ATOMS: atom_id res chain seq x y z
N MET A 1 -46.35 3.56 8.36
CA MET A 1 -45.59 2.89 7.26
C MET A 1 -44.71 3.91 6.61
N TYR A 2 -43.42 3.90 6.89
CA TYR A 2 -42.47 4.75 6.17
C TYR A 2 -42.31 4.20 4.76
N GLN A 3 -42.74 4.98 3.77
CA GLN A 3 -42.57 4.66 2.36
C GLN A 3 -41.04 4.72 2.11
N LYS A 4 -40.40 3.59 1.86
CA LYS A 4 -38.98 3.48 1.58
C LYS A 4 -38.70 4.28 0.30
N SER A 5 -38.09 5.43 0.41
CA SER A 5 -37.71 6.24 -0.76
C SER A 5 -36.74 5.46 -1.62
N LEU A 6 -37.02 5.33 -2.89
CA LEU A 6 -36.17 4.69 -3.89
C LEU A 6 -35.65 5.77 -4.84
N TYR A 7 -34.39 5.74 -5.11
CA TYR A 7 -33.70 6.69 -5.98
C TYR A 7 -33.28 5.99 -7.28
N ASP A 8 -33.53 6.60 -8.41
CA ASP A 8 -33.00 6.07 -9.67
C ASP A 8 -31.48 6.36 -9.81
N ILE A 9 -30.82 5.63 -10.72
CA ILE A 9 -29.36 5.76 -10.92
C ILE A 9 -28.96 7.19 -11.29
N THR A 10 -29.81 7.95 -11.99
CA THR A 10 -29.52 9.31 -12.42
C THR A 10 -29.56 10.27 -11.24
N GLU A 11 -30.54 10.09 -10.35
CA GLU A 11 -30.66 10.85 -9.09
C GLU A 11 -29.46 10.58 -8.18
N VAL A 12 -29.08 9.30 -7.99
CA VAL A 12 -27.92 8.91 -7.20
C VAL A 12 -26.63 9.52 -7.76
N CYS A 13 -26.46 9.50 -9.08
CA CYS A 13 -25.30 10.10 -9.72
C CYS A 13 -25.21 11.61 -9.47
N LYS A 14 -26.32 12.33 -9.54
CA LYS A 14 -26.37 13.76 -9.24
C LYS A 14 -26.09 14.07 -7.78
N MET A 15 -26.71 13.31 -6.86
CA MET A 15 -26.56 13.50 -5.42
C MET A 15 -25.13 13.24 -4.93
N LEU A 16 -24.45 12.25 -5.51
CA LEU A 16 -23.14 11.78 -5.03
C LEU A 16 -21.97 12.21 -5.93
N GLY A 17 -22.22 12.99 -6.98
CA GLY A 17 -21.17 13.49 -7.87
C GLY A 17 -20.42 12.36 -8.61
N THR A 18 -21.13 11.30 -8.98
CA THR A 18 -20.55 10.10 -9.64
C THR A 18 -21.20 9.83 -11.00
N THR A 19 -20.79 8.77 -11.68
CA THR A 19 -21.34 8.40 -12.98
C THR A 19 -22.06 7.04 -12.93
N SER A 20 -23.04 6.83 -13.81
CA SER A 20 -23.72 5.54 -13.93
C SER A 20 -22.74 4.41 -14.34
N ARG A 21 -21.67 4.72 -15.07
CA ARG A 21 -20.60 3.77 -15.40
C ARG A 21 -19.87 3.32 -14.15
N THR A 22 -19.52 4.26 -13.26
CA THR A 22 -18.84 3.97 -11.99
C THR A 22 -19.73 3.08 -11.09
N LEU A 23 -21.02 3.40 -10.96
CA LEU A 23 -21.93 2.59 -10.14
C LEU A 23 -22.10 1.18 -10.69
N ARG A 24 -22.25 1.02 -12.00
CA ARG A 24 -22.33 -0.31 -12.64
C ARG A 24 -21.05 -1.11 -12.43
N PHE A 25 -19.89 -0.49 -12.57
CA PHE A 25 -18.62 -1.15 -12.28
C PHE A 25 -18.53 -1.62 -10.83
N TYR A 26 -18.99 -0.82 -9.87
CA TYR A 26 -19.00 -1.22 -8.45
C TYR A 26 -19.99 -2.35 -8.17
N GLU A 27 -21.14 -2.39 -8.83
CA GLU A 27 -22.08 -3.52 -8.78
C GLU A 27 -21.43 -4.80 -9.34
N GLU A 28 -20.79 -4.71 -10.52
CA GLU A 28 -20.10 -5.84 -11.14
C GLU A 28 -18.99 -6.39 -10.23
N LYS A 29 -18.36 -5.52 -9.44
CA LYS A 29 -17.35 -5.90 -8.45
C LYS A 29 -17.95 -6.35 -7.11
N GLY A 30 -19.26 -6.25 -6.91
CA GLY A 30 -19.95 -6.69 -5.70
C GLY A 30 -19.73 -5.81 -4.47
N ILE A 31 -19.24 -4.57 -4.62
CA ILE A 31 -19.03 -3.63 -3.50
C ILE A 31 -20.24 -2.73 -3.22
N ILE A 32 -21.18 -2.66 -4.15
CA ILE A 32 -22.49 -2.04 -3.96
C ILE A 32 -23.57 -2.94 -4.56
N GLU A 33 -24.81 -2.72 -4.13
CA GLU A 33 -25.98 -3.43 -4.64
C GLU A 33 -27.05 -2.44 -5.06
N SER A 34 -27.85 -2.81 -6.07
CA SER A 34 -29.06 -2.10 -6.45
C SER A 34 -30.28 -2.96 -6.21
N THR A 35 -31.44 -2.33 -6.09
CA THR A 35 -32.73 -2.99 -6.02
C THR A 35 -33.40 -2.90 -7.38
N THR A 36 -33.99 -4.01 -7.86
CA THR A 36 -34.87 -4.04 -9.04
C THR A 36 -36.26 -4.33 -8.58
N LEU A 37 -37.23 -3.48 -8.91
CA LEU A 37 -38.63 -3.69 -8.59
C LEU A 37 -39.38 -4.29 -9.78
N GLY A 38 -39.93 -5.49 -9.59
CA GLY A 38 -40.80 -6.17 -10.56
C GLY A 38 -40.10 -6.43 -11.90
N LEU A 39 -40.83 -6.24 -13.01
CA LEU A 39 -40.37 -6.44 -14.37
C LEU A 39 -39.53 -5.26 -14.93
N SER A 40 -39.29 -4.23 -14.13
CA SER A 40 -38.51 -3.07 -14.58
C SER A 40 -37.01 -3.35 -14.52
N PRO A 41 -36.24 -3.22 -15.64
CA PRO A 41 -34.81 -3.40 -15.63
C PRO A 41 -34.06 -2.20 -15.05
N ARG A 42 -34.76 -1.19 -14.51
CA ARG A 42 -34.15 0.04 -14.00
C ARG A 42 -33.63 -0.19 -12.59
N ARG A 43 -32.34 0.12 -12.42
CA ARG A 43 -31.65 0.11 -11.12
C ARG A 43 -32.21 1.21 -10.22
N GLN A 44 -32.58 0.83 -9.04
CA GLN A 44 -33.03 1.73 -7.98
C GLN A 44 -32.23 1.45 -6.70
N TYR A 45 -32.13 2.42 -5.83
CA TYR A 45 -31.33 2.35 -4.63
C TYR A 45 -32.15 2.82 -3.43
N THR A 46 -32.10 2.08 -2.34
CA THR A 46 -32.66 2.49 -1.06
C THR A 46 -31.76 3.52 -0.38
N GLU A 47 -32.23 4.19 0.68
CA GLU A 47 -31.40 5.09 1.48
C GLU A 47 -30.18 4.38 2.09
N GLU A 48 -30.34 3.15 2.51
CA GLU A 48 -29.24 2.33 3.04
C GLU A 48 -28.19 2.06 1.95
N GLN A 49 -28.61 1.66 0.76
CA GLN A 49 -27.73 1.45 -0.39
C GLN A 49 -27.05 2.76 -0.81
N LEU A 50 -27.76 3.89 -0.76
CA LEU A 50 -27.19 5.21 -1.01
C LEU A 50 -26.08 5.56 -0.01
N SER A 51 -26.31 5.26 1.28
CA SER A 51 -25.30 5.43 2.33
C SER A 51 -24.07 4.55 2.08
N ASN A 52 -24.26 3.29 1.69
CA ASN A 52 -23.16 2.39 1.33
C ASN A 52 -22.37 2.91 0.12
N ILE A 53 -23.04 3.37 -0.94
CA ILE A 53 -22.40 3.97 -2.10
C ILE A 53 -21.55 5.17 -1.68
N LYS A 54 -22.07 6.05 -0.82
CA LYS A 54 -21.33 7.19 -0.29
C LYS A 54 -20.07 6.77 0.45
N ASN A 55 -20.15 5.74 1.29
CA ASN A 55 -18.99 5.18 2.00
C ASN A 55 -17.94 4.63 1.03
N VAL A 56 -18.37 3.87 0.01
CA VAL A 56 -17.48 3.37 -1.04
C VAL A 56 -16.79 4.52 -1.77
N LEU A 57 -17.52 5.57 -2.15
CA LEU A 57 -16.93 6.73 -2.83
C LEU A 57 -15.90 7.45 -1.95
N ILE A 58 -16.17 7.61 -0.65
CA ILE A 58 -15.21 8.19 0.32
C ILE A 58 -13.94 7.34 0.36
N LEU A 59 -14.05 6.01 0.50
CA LEU A 59 -12.90 5.12 0.52
C LEU A 59 -12.09 5.18 -0.78
N ARG A 60 -12.77 5.28 -1.93
CA ARG A 60 -12.10 5.46 -3.24
C ARG A 60 -11.38 6.80 -3.34
N THR A 61 -11.93 7.87 -2.78
CA THR A 61 -11.25 9.18 -2.70
C THR A 61 -9.97 9.10 -1.85
N LEU A 62 -9.96 8.27 -0.81
CA LEU A 62 -8.76 7.97 -0.01
C LEU A 62 -7.78 7.02 -0.72
N GLY A 63 -8.07 6.58 -1.96
CA GLY A 63 -7.21 5.69 -2.73
C GLY A 63 -7.28 4.22 -2.29
N VAL A 64 -8.29 3.83 -1.49
CA VAL A 64 -8.49 2.43 -1.09
C VAL A 64 -8.91 1.60 -2.30
N SER A 65 -8.30 0.43 -2.51
CA SER A 65 -8.61 -0.46 -3.63
C SER A 65 -10.01 -1.07 -3.51
N VAL A 66 -10.58 -1.49 -4.64
CA VAL A 66 -11.88 -2.21 -4.66
C VAL A 66 -11.80 -3.49 -3.82
N ASN A 67 -10.69 -4.22 -3.93
CA ASN A 67 -10.50 -5.46 -3.19
C ASN A 67 -10.38 -5.22 -1.68
N SER A 68 -9.68 -4.15 -1.26
CA SER A 68 -9.63 -3.77 0.15
C SER A 68 -11.02 -3.40 0.70
N ILE A 69 -11.88 -2.78 -0.13
CA ILE A 69 -13.27 -2.49 0.23
C ILE A 69 -14.06 -3.78 0.40
N LEU A 70 -13.93 -4.76 -0.50
CA LEU A 70 -14.56 -6.07 -0.36
C LEU A 70 -14.15 -6.78 0.93
N LYS A 71 -12.86 -6.76 1.26
CA LYS A 71 -12.32 -7.36 2.49
C LYS A 71 -12.84 -6.64 3.74
N LEU A 72 -12.98 -5.31 3.69
CA LEU A 72 -13.59 -4.51 4.75
C LEU A 72 -15.07 -4.90 4.97
N GLN A 73 -15.83 -5.00 3.89
CA GLN A 73 -17.26 -5.39 3.94
C GLN A 73 -17.44 -6.83 4.45
N ALA A 74 -16.49 -7.72 4.14
CA ALA A 74 -16.46 -9.09 4.65
C ALA A 74 -15.91 -9.22 6.08
N ASN A 75 -15.63 -8.11 6.79
CA ASN A 75 -14.99 -8.05 8.11
C ASN A 75 -13.62 -8.78 8.20
N LYS A 76 -12.92 -8.89 7.06
CA LYS A 76 -11.57 -9.48 7.00
C LYS A 76 -10.47 -8.47 7.26
N LEU A 77 -10.75 -7.18 7.12
CA LEU A 77 -9.85 -6.06 7.42
C LEU A 77 -10.62 -5.00 8.19
N ASN A 78 -9.93 -4.23 9.03
CA ASN A 78 -10.53 -3.04 9.62
C ASN A 78 -10.12 -1.75 8.87
N LEU A 79 -10.99 -0.75 8.95
CA LEU A 79 -10.80 0.50 8.21
C LEU A 79 -9.53 1.24 8.62
N ARG A 80 -9.19 1.23 9.92
CA ARG A 80 -8.01 1.92 10.44
C ARG A 80 -6.74 1.39 9.81
N ASP A 81 -6.61 0.07 9.67
CA ASP A 81 -5.40 -0.56 9.14
C ASP A 81 -5.28 -0.35 7.64
N ILE A 82 -6.40 -0.37 6.91
CA ILE A 82 -6.43 -0.01 5.48
C ILE A 82 -5.90 1.42 5.28
N ILE A 83 -6.36 2.38 6.09
CA ILE A 83 -5.92 3.78 6.00
C ILE A 83 -4.45 3.92 6.39
N LEU A 84 -3.99 3.24 7.43
CA LEU A 84 -2.58 3.25 7.84
C LEU A 84 -1.67 2.67 6.76
N SER A 85 -2.04 1.53 6.18
CA SER A 85 -1.31 0.92 5.06
C SER A 85 -1.25 1.86 3.85
N LYS A 86 -2.38 2.48 3.49
CA LYS A 86 -2.39 3.43 2.36
C LYS A 86 -1.54 4.67 2.62
N ARG A 87 -1.55 5.17 3.85
CA ARG A 87 -0.69 6.28 4.25
C ARG A 87 0.81 5.92 4.14
N ALA A 88 1.19 4.72 4.61
CA ALA A 88 2.56 4.23 4.50
C ALA A 88 3.01 4.10 3.03
N GLU A 89 2.14 3.57 2.15
CA GLU A 89 2.39 3.50 0.71
C GLU A 89 2.66 4.88 0.09
N ILE A 90 1.87 5.90 0.49
CA ILE A 90 2.05 7.27 0.01
C ILE A 90 3.38 7.85 0.49
N TYR A 91 3.76 7.65 1.77
CA TYR A 91 5.06 8.12 2.27
C TYR A 91 6.22 7.47 1.53
N ALA A 92 6.17 6.17 1.28
CA ALA A 92 7.18 5.47 0.48
C ALA A 92 7.28 6.06 -0.95
N SER A 93 6.13 6.40 -1.56
CA SER A 93 6.11 7.06 -2.87
C SER A 93 6.72 8.46 -2.83
N ILE A 94 6.43 9.26 -1.80
CA ILE A 94 7.00 10.60 -1.63
C ILE A 94 8.53 10.52 -1.53
N GLU A 95 9.05 9.61 -0.74
CA GLU A 95 10.50 9.44 -0.58
C GLU A 95 11.18 9.02 -1.90
N THR A 96 10.54 8.14 -2.66
CA THR A 96 11.00 7.80 -4.02
C THR A 96 11.06 9.04 -4.90
N ARG A 97 10.02 9.86 -4.92
CA ARG A 97 9.98 11.09 -5.73
C ARG A 97 11.00 12.13 -5.27
N MET A 98 11.26 12.23 -3.96
CA MET A 98 12.30 13.13 -3.45
C MET A 98 13.69 12.70 -3.91
N ARG A 99 13.95 11.40 -3.98
CA ARG A 99 15.21 10.87 -4.52
C ARG A 99 15.35 11.12 -6.02
N GLU A 100 14.29 10.91 -6.80
CA GLU A 100 14.25 11.26 -8.22
C GLU A 100 14.60 12.75 -8.45
N ILE A 101 14.01 13.64 -7.64
CA ILE A 101 14.31 15.08 -7.69
C ILE A 101 15.80 15.35 -7.37
N HIS A 102 16.36 14.65 -6.38
CA HIS A 102 17.77 14.79 -6.05
C HIS A 102 18.68 14.42 -7.24
N LEU A 103 18.44 13.27 -7.87
CA LEU A 103 19.17 12.83 -9.07
C LEU A 103 19.03 13.82 -10.24
N LEU A 104 17.84 14.36 -10.46
CA LEU A 104 17.60 15.38 -11.49
C LEU A 104 18.40 16.66 -11.20
N ASN A 105 18.47 17.10 -9.93
CA ASN A 105 19.25 18.26 -9.54
C ASN A 105 20.77 18.03 -9.72
N GLU A 106 21.26 16.84 -9.42
CA GLU A 106 22.65 16.46 -9.72
C GLU A 106 22.94 16.50 -11.22
N ALA A 107 22.05 15.92 -12.02
CA ALA A 107 22.16 15.96 -13.48
C ALA A 107 22.20 17.40 -14.01
N LEU A 108 21.32 18.27 -13.51
CA LEU A 108 21.31 19.70 -13.89
C LEU A 108 22.63 20.38 -13.50
N THR A 109 23.16 20.12 -12.31
CA THR A 109 24.45 20.68 -11.87
C THR A 109 25.60 20.28 -12.80
N ILE A 110 25.61 19.01 -13.27
CA ILE A 110 26.62 18.53 -14.24
C ILE A 110 26.47 19.26 -15.58
N LEU A 111 25.25 19.36 -16.11
CA LEU A 111 24.96 20.04 -17.37
C LEU A 111 25.31 21.53 -17.32
N ASP A 112 24.99 22.22 -16.22
CA ASP A 112 25.30 23.63 -16.01
C ASP A 112 26.81 23.88 -15.93
N SER A 113 27.60 22.88 -15.53
CA SER A 113 29.06 22.92 -15.57
C SER A 113 29.67 22.69 -16.98
N GLY A 114 28.80 22.51 -18.00
CA GLY A 114 29.21 22.23 -19.38
C GLY A 114 29.69 20.79 -19.62
N LYS A 115 29.43 19.88 -18.68
CA LYS A 115 29.76 18.46 -18.78
C LYS A 115 28.55 17.67 -19.34
N THR A 116 28.78 16.42 -19.73
CA THR A 116 27.73 15.50 -20.15
C THR A 116 27.37 14.54 -19.01
N ILE A 117 26.11 14.18 -18.92
CA ILE A 117 25.61 13.13 -18.02
C ILE A 117 25.74 11.71 -18.63
N PHE A 118 26.21 11.60 -19.87
CA PHE A 118 26.32 10.32 -20.56
C PHE A 118 27.74 9.72 -20.47
N ASN A 119 28.50 10.05 -19.44
CA ASN A 119 29.78 9.43 -19.16
C ASN A 119 29.57 8.17 -18.31
N ASP A 120 30.39 7.14 -18.56
CA ASP A 120 30.34 5.84 -17.87
C ASP A 120 30.51 5.92 -16.34
N ASP A 121 31.03 7.05 -15.82
CA ASP A 121 31.23 7.29 -14.39
C ASP A 121 30.02 7.91 -13.66
N TRP A 122 28.96 8.31 -14.39
CA TRP A 122 27.79 8.90 -13.79
C TRP A 122 26.72 7.83 -13.56
N HIS A 123 26.54 7.45 -12.30
CA HIS A 123 25.62 6.40 -11.83
C HIS A 123 25.81 5.03 -12.47
N HIS A 124 26.81 4.32 -12.08
CA HIS A 124 26.64 2.88 -11.92
C HIS A 124 25.51 2.70 -10.89
N LEU A 125 24.34 2.28 -11.37
CA LEU A 125 23.33 1.72 -10.48
C LEU A 125 24.02 0.54 -9.78
N PRO A 126 24.34 0.61 -8.48
CA PRO A 126 25.03 -0.48 -7.83
C PRO A 126 24.12 -1.70 -7.94
N GLU A 127 24.68 -2.83 -8.40
CA GLU A 127 23.97 -4.10 -8.34
C GLU A 127 23.49 -4.34 -6.90
N PRO A 128 22.30 -4.98 -6.72
CA PRO A 128 21.83 -5.29 -5.38
C PRO A 128 22.90 -6.07 -4.65
N ASN A 129 23.39 -5.49 -3.56
CA ASN A 129 24.44 -6.10 -2.78
C ASN A 129 23.90 -7.40 -2.15
N ALA A 130 24.55 -8.52 -2.41
CA ALA A 130 24.15 -9.82 -1.84
C ALA A 130 24.08 -9.79 -0.30
N GLU A 131 24.92 -8.97 0.34
CA GLU A 131 24.91 -8.74 1.79
C GLU A 131 23.64 -8.01 2.23
N GLU A 132 23.20 -6.98 1.50
CA GLU A 132 21.95 -6.26 1.79
C GLU A 132 20.72 -7.14 1.58
N CYS A 133 20.72 -8.02 0.59
CA CYS A 133 19.67 -9.03 0.41
C CYS A 133 19.60 -10.00 1.59
N GLU A 134 20.74 -10.41 2.14
CA GLU A 134 20.79 -11.27 3.30
C GLU A 134 20.36 -10.56 4.58
N ILE A 135 20.73 -9.29 4.76
CA ILE A 135 20.22 -8.44 5.86
C ILE A 135 18.70 -8.30 5.73
N ALA A 136 18.17 -8.01 4.54
CA ALA A 136 16.73 -7.90 4.32
C ALA A 136 16.00 -9.21 4.67
N ARG A 137 16.57 -10.35 4.29
CA ARG A 137 16.04 -11.69 4.62
C ARG A 137 15.98 -11.92 6.13
N THR A 138 17.08 -11.69 6.83
CA THR A 138 17.19 -11.95 8.27
C THR A 138 16.36 -10.95 9.08
N CYS A 139 16.33 -9.68 8.68
CA CYS A 139 15.44 -8.69 9.29
C CYS A 139 13.95 -8.98 9.03
N THR A 140 13.60 -9.59 7.88
CA THR A 140 12.22 -10.08 7.64
C THR A 140 11.84 -11.16 8.65
N VAL A 141 12.73 -12.12 8.91
CA VAL A 141 12.50 -13.14 9.95
C VAL A 141 12.32 -12.48 11.33
N ALA A 142 13.14 -11.50 11.67
CA ALA A 142 13.02 -10.76 12.92
C ALA A 142 11.67 -10.01 13.03
N ILE A 143 11.22 -9.37 11.95
CA ILE A 143 9.91 -8.69 11.89
C ILE A 143 8.77 -9.68 12.12
N VAL A 144 8.81 -10.84 11.47
CA VAL A 144 7.77 -11.88 11.56
C VAL A 144 7.76 -12.52 12.96
N SER A 145 8.92 -12.84 13.53
CA SER A 145 9.06 -13.49 14.84
C SER A 145 8.90 -12.54 16.02
N GLY A 146 9.10 -11.23 15.79
CA GLY A 146 9.03 -10.22 16.84
C GLY A 146 10.34 -9.99 17.58
N ASP A 147 11.46 -10.30 16.94
CA ASP A 147 12.80 -9.98 17.44
C ASP A 147 13.15 -8.53 17.06
N ASP A 148 12.54 -7.58 17.77
CA ASP A 148 12.72 -6.16 17.53
C ASP A 148 14.18 -5.74 17.80
N ASP A 149 14.85 -6.31 18.81
CA ASP A 149 16.27 -6.07 19.11
C ASP A 149 17.19 -6.38 17.92
N PHE A 150 16.93 -7.49 17.21
CA PHE A 150 17.69 -7.85 16.03
C PHE A 150 17.50 -6.84 14.90
N LEU A 151 16.26 -6.47 14.62
CA LEU A 151 15.92 -5.48 13.58
C LEU A 151 16.62 -4.14 13.88
N TYR A 152 16.50 -3.65 15.13
CA TYR A 152 17.02 -2.32 15.50
C TYR A 152 18.53 -2.19 15.42
N ARG A 153 19.28 -3.28 15.52
CA ARG A 153 20.74 -3.30 15.29
C ARG A 153 21.15 -3.02 13.84
N HIS A 154 20.21 -3.21 12.91
CA HIS A 154 20.44 -2.99 11.48
C HIS A 154 19.86 -1.67 10.96
N LEU A 155 19.12 -0.91 11.80
CA LEU A 155 18.58 0.39 11.41
C LEU A 155 19.65 1.47 11.50
N SER A 156 19.59 2.43 10.56
CA SER A 156 20.36 3.67 10.72
C SER A 156 19.91 4.44 11.96
N ALA A 157 20.82 5.20 12.56
CA ALA A 157 20.50 6.05 13.71
C ALA A 157 19.35 7.03 13.39
N ARG A 158 19.27 7.50 12.13
CA ARG A 158 18.19 8.36 11.66
C ARG A 158 16.85 7.64 11.71
N LEU A 159 16.77 6.44 11.13
CA LEU A 159 15.50 5.69 11.09
C LEU A 159 15.05 5.28 12.48
N ALA A 160 15.95 4.82 13.34
CA ALA A 160 15.64 4.44 14.72
C ALA A 160 15.07 5.62 15.53
N GLN A 161 15.52 6.86 15.26
CA GLN A 161 14.96 8.05 15.89
C GLN A 161 13.51 8.32 15.47
N TYR A 162 13.17 8.12 14.18
CA TYR A 162 11.81 8.33 13.66
C TYR A 162 10.87 7.17 13.94
N MET A 163 11.40 6.00 14.26
CA MET A 163 10.65 4.78 14.53
C MET A 163 11.03 4.21 15.91
N PRO A 164 10.60 4.83 17.03
CA PRO A 164 10.91 4.34 18.37
C PRO A 164 10.41 2.90 18.55
N GLU A 165 11.24 2.02 19.12
CA GLU A 165 10.98 0.59 19.24
C GLU A 165 9.65 0.26 19.94
N ASN A 166 9.33 0.96 21.01
CA ASN A 166 8.07 0.77 21.75
C ASN A 166 6.82 1.12 20.92
N VAL A 167 6.94 2.03 19.96
CA VAL A 167 5.84 2.38 19.02
C VAL A 167 5.79 1.37 17.90
N TYR A 168 6.94 1.03 17.32
CA TYR A 168 7.04 0.08 16.22
C TYR A 168 6.50 -1.30 16.62
N SER A 169 6.90 -1.84 17.78
CA SER A 169 6.48 -3.17 18.21
C SER A 169 4.96 -3.30 18.36
N VAL A 170 4.27 -2.25 18.79
CA VAL A 170 2.80 -2.22 18.85
C VAL A 170 2.20 -2.21 17.46
N VAL A 171 2.66 -1.31 16.59
CA VAL A 171 2.16 -1.20 15.21
C VAL A 171 2.41 -2.49 14.43
N ARG A 172 3.59 -3.09 14.57
CA ARG A 172 3.92 -4.38 13.95
C ARG A 172 2.97 -5.49 14.39
N LYS A 173 2.75 -5.65 15.70
CA LYS A 173 1.81 -6.65 16.23
C LYS A 173 0.41 -6.48 15.66
N ASP A 174 -0.10 -5.26 15.65
CA ASP A 174 -1.42 -4.94 15.10
C ASP A 174 -1.50 -5.27 13.60
N MET A 175 -0.45 -4.94 12.84
CA MET A 175 -0.40 -5.25 11.40
C MET A 175 -0.35 -6.74 11.12
N LEU A 176 0.50 -7.50 11.83
CA LEU A 176 0.66 -8.94 11.61
C LEU A 176 -0.56 -9.74 12.06
N ALA A 177 -1.29 -9.29 13.08
CA ALA A 177 -2.49 -9.97 13.58
C ALA A 177 -3.59 -10.17 12.52
N LEU A 178 -3.62 -9.32 11.47
CA LEU A 178 -4.60 -9.41 10.40
C LEU A 178 -4.23 -10.39 9.30
N LEU A 179 -2.96 -10.81 9.24
CA LEU A 179 -2.43 -11.61 8.13
C LEU A 179 -2.77 -13.11 8.26
N GLY A 180 -3.14 -13.56 9.45
CA GLY A 180 -3.27 -14.99 9.76
C GLY A 180 -1.90 -15.61 10.09
N ASN A 181 -1.79 -16.93 9.93
CA ASN A 181 -0.53 -17.62 10.19
C ASN A 181 0.50 -17.37 9.08
N TYR A 182 1.76 -17.22 9.46
CA TYR A 182 2.89 -17.14 8.54
C TYR A 182 3.01 -18.43 7.73
N VAL A 183 3.26 -18.31 6.42
CA VAL A 183 3.47 -19.45 5.52
C VAL A 183 4.92 -19.51 5.07
N SER A 184 5.42 -18.52 4.36
CA SER A 184 6.79 -18.50 3.82
C SER A 184 7.21 -17.10 3.36
N VAL A 185 8.50 -16.92 3.13
CA VAL A 185 9.00 -15.86 2.24
C VAL A 185 8.82 -16.33 0.80
N ASP A 186 8.09 -15.55 0.01
CA ASP A 186 7.76 -15.85 -1.39
C ASP A 186 8.87 -15.40 -2.35
N ALA A 187 9.26 -14.12 -2.24
CA ALA A 187 10.28 -13.55 -3.10
C ALA A 187 11.10 -12.47 -2.38
N ILE A 188 12.34 -12.28 -2.83
CA ILE A 188 13.20 -11.15 -2.49
C ILE A 188 13.64 -10.54 -3.82
N LEU A 189 13.24 -9.32 -4.08
CA LEU A 189 13.49 -8.62 -5.33
C LEU A 189 14.17 -7.29 -5.05
N ALA A 190 15.19 -6.97 -5.84
CA ALA A 190 15.73 -5.63 -5.90
C ALA A 190 14.86 -4.76 -6.81
N ASP A 191 14.85 -3.46 -6.56
CA ASP A 191 14.20 -2.49 -7.45
C ASP A 191 15.12 -2.21 -8.65
N ASP A 192 14.60 -2.35 -9.86
CA ASP A 192 15.38 -2.15 -11.10
C ASP A 192 15.94 -0.72 -11.25
N ASN A 193 15.27 0.26 -10.64
CA ASN A 193 15.66 1.67 -10.72
C ASN A 193 16.42 2.15 -9.47
N TYR A 194 16.29 1.43 -8.35
CA TYR A 194 16.86 1.79 -7.04
C TYR A 194 17.49 0.56 -6.40
N PRO A 195 18.71 0.19 -6.76
CA PRO A 195 19.34 -1.07 -6.34
C PRO A 195 19.55 -1.17 -4.82
N ASN A 196 19.59 -0.06 -4.11
CA ASN A 196 19.58 -0.03 -2.64
C ASN A 196 18.19 -0.26 -2.02
N ARG A 197 17.16 -0.54 -2.84
CA ARG A 197 15.82 -0.87 -2.39
C ARG A 197 15.54 -2.34 -2.63
N ILE A 198 15.19 -3.04 -1.57
CA ILE A 198 14.90 -4.47 -1.60
C ILE A 198 13.46 -4.69 -1.13
N TYR A 199 12.72 -5.43 -1.92
CA TYR A 199 11.37 -5.87 -1.60
C TYR A 199 11.40 -7.31 -1.12
N VAL A 200 10.80 -7.57 0.02
CA VAL A 200 10.58 -8.93 0.51
C VAL A 200 9.08 -9.20 0.55
N PHE A 201 8.64 -10.23 -0.14
CA PHE A 201 7.26 -10.66 -0.17
C PHE A 201 7.10 -11.86 0.75
N VAL A 202 6.18 -11.75 1.70
CA VAL A 202 5.93 -12.77 2.71
C VAL A 202 4.48 -13.24 2.59
N LEU A 203 4.29 -14.54 2.46
CA LEU A 203 2.98 -15.17 2.38
C LEU A 203 2.45 -15.45 3.78
N TYR A 204 1.19 -15.11 3.98
CA TYR A 204 0.38 -15.47 5.13
C TYR A 204 -0.95 -16.07 4.65
N GLU A 205 -1.71 -16.69 5.56
CA GLU A 205 -2.98 -17.36 5.20
C GLU A 205 -4.02 -16.42 4.59
N ASN A 206 -4.12 -15.19 5.09
CA ASN A 206 -5.18 -14.26 4.69
C ASN A 206 -4.73 -13.24 3.64
N LEU A 207 -3.51 -12.71 3.75
CA LEU A 207 -2.95 -11.64 2.92
C LEU A 207 -1.43 -11.81 2.83
N GLY A 208 -0.83 -11.27 1.76
CA GLY A 208 0.62 -11.12 1.69
C GLY A 208 1.10 -9.84 2.40
N LEU A 209 2.30 -9.90 2.95
CA LEU A 209 3.03 -8.77 3.50
C LEU A 209 4.19 -8.41 2.57
N LYS A 210 4.19 -7.21 2.03
CA LYS A 210 5.33 -6.63 1.32
C LYS A 210 6.13 -5.79 2.29
N ILE A 211 7.39 -6.14 2.50
CA ILE A 211 8.35 -5.36 3.27
C ILE A 211 9.29 -4.68 2.29
N THR A 212 9.45 -3.38 2.41
CA THR A 212 10.38 -2.59 1.62
C THR A 212 11.50 -2.11 2.51
N PHE A 213 12.72 -2.53 2.19
CA PHE A 213 13.94 -2.06 2.82
C PHE A 213 14.65 -1.08 1.87
N VAL A 214 15.15 0.02 2.42
CA VAL A 214 16.06 0.94 1.71
C VAL A 214 17.34 1.00 2.48
N PHE A 215 18.44 0.69 1.81
CA PHE A 215 19.77 0.62 2.40
C PHE A 215 20.57 1.89 2.13
N HIS A 216 21.36 2.29 3.11
CA HIS A 216 22.43 3.26 2.96
C HIS A 216 23.63 2.81 3.80
N ASN A 217 24.80 2.62 3.17
CA ASN A 217 26.02 2.11 3.83
C ASN A 217 25.77 0.83 4.64
N ARG A 218 25.00 -0.12 4.10
CA ARG A 218 24.61 -1.42 4.71
C ARG A 218 23.66 -1.30 5.94
N GLU A 219 23.24 -0.11 6.30
CA GLU A 219 22.20 0.10 7.31
C GLU A 219 20.85 0.29 6.63
N ILE A 220 19.79 -0.15 7.30
CA ILE A 220 18.42 0.09 6.86
C ILE A 220 18.05 1.54 7.20
N ASP A 221 17.97 2.38 6.17
CA ASP A 221 17.65 3.79 6.29
C ASP A 221 16.19 4.12 5.95
N GLY A 222 15.44 3.12 5.48
CA GLY A 222 13.99 3.17 5.26
C GLY A 222 13.38 1.78 5.38
N LEU A 223 12.23 1.69 6.06
CA LEU A 223 11.48 0.46 6.27
C LEU A 223 9.98 0.73 6.17
N TRP A 224 9.30 -0.01 5.29
CA TRP A 224 7.84 0.06 5.12
C TRP A 224 7.23 -1.34 5.06
N LEU A 225 6.08 -1.46 5.68
CA LEU A 225 5.26 -2.67 5.65
C LEU A 225 3.95 -2.33 4.96
N GLY A 226 3.59 -3.11 3.96
CA GLY A 226 2.35 -2.96 3.21
C GLY A 226 1.73 -4.32 2.90
N TYR A 227 0.41 -4.35 2.74
CA TYR A 227 -0.28 -5.58 2.34
C TYR A 227 -0.31 -5.69 0.82
N TYR A 228 -0.19 -6.91 0.33
CA TYR A 228 -0.46 -7.22 -1.08
C TYR A 228 -1.41 -8.41 -1.19
N GLU A 229 -2.09 -8.49 -2.33
CA GLU A 229 -3.01 -9.60 -2.61
C GLU A 229 -2.23 -10.76 -3.19
N THR A 230 -2.35 -11.91 -2.56
CA THR A 230 -1.86 -13.16 -3.12
C THR A 230 -2.88 -13.67 -4.15
N GLU A 231 -2.46 -13.88 -5.39
CA GLU A 231 -3.26 -14.63 -6.35
C GLU A 231 -3.40 -16.08 -5.82
N LYS A 232 -4.62 -16.44 -5.45
CA LYS A 232 -4.98 -17.84 -5.15
C LYS A 232 -5.67 -18.43 -6.34
#